data_194203495522ed23db57e58f4613e1f5
#
_entry.id   194203495522ed23db57e58f4613e1f5
#
_cell.length_a   1.000
_cell.length_b   1.000
_cell.length_c   1.000
_cell.angle_alpha   90.00
_cell.angle_beta   90.00
_cell.angle_gamma   90.00
#
_symmetry.space_group_name_H-M   'P 1'
#
loop_
_entity.id
_entity.type
_entity.pdbx_description
1 polymer ?
#
loop_
_entity_poly.entity_id
_entity_poly.type
_entity_poly.pdbx_seq_one_letter_code
_entity_poly.pdbx_strand_id
1 'polypeptide(L)'
;MDDNPALLDSRAELSEFLRTRRARLQPHDVGLPDFGRHRRVPGLRREELAQLAGVSVAYYTRLEQGNGRNVSGEVLDAIARALRLTDAEHAHLTRLAKPKALKKKRAARQQHMRPALQQLLDSIQTVPAYVVGRRTDILGWNALAAALFGDWGELAPADRNWARICFLDPRSRDVFVNWEQKASDIVSYLRMDAGCYPNDPELSSLVGELSVKSEEFRGLWATHDVREKGHGVKHLHHPLVGDLTLSFETLRLPDDCDQSLLMYHAEPDSASAQGLRLLASWGRDASAVGSPQK
;
A
#
# COMPACT_ATOMS: atom_id res chain seq x y z
N MET A 1 19.83 18.43 -19.91
CA MET A 1 19.31 18.62 -18.53
C MET A 1 18.77 17.25 -18.13
N ASP A 2 19.58 16.52 -17.35
CA ASP A 2 19.20 15.17 -16.90
C ASP A 2 18.19 15.30 -15.76
N ASP A 3 16.91 15.28 -16.10
CA ASP A 3 15.82 15.12 -15.15
C ASP A 3 15.75 13.64 -14.70
N ASN A 4 16.76 13.23 -13.94
CA ASN A 4 16.72 11.94 -13.25
C ASN A 4 15.85 12.14 -12.01
N PRO A 5 14.62 11.55 -11.91
CA PRO A 5 13.81 11.67 -10.73
C PRO A 5 14.62 11.15 -9.53
N ALA A 6 14.77 11.99 -8.51
CA ALA A 6 15.54 11.65 -7.31
C ALA A 6 15.03 10.31 -6.77
N LEU A 7 15.87 9.28 -6.84
CA LEU A 7 15.58 7.94 -6.30
C LEU A 7 15.25 8.09 -4.81
N LEU A 8 14.27 7.33 -4.34
CA LEU A 8 13.92 7.28 -2.92
C LEU A 8 15.15 6.82 -2.13
N ASP A 9 15.68 7.73 -1.27
CA ASP A 9 16.86 7.43 -0.47
C ASP A 9 16.49 6.49 0.68
N SER A 10 16.91 5.22 0.59
CA SER A 10 16.63 4.20 1.60
C SER A 10 17.20 4.54 2.99
N ARG A 11 18.22 5.41 3.06
CA ARG A 11 18.76 5.89 4.34
C ARG A 11 17.83 6.94 4.96
N ALA A 12 17.34 7.86 4.14
CA ALA A 12 16.35 8.84 4.57
C ALA A 12 15.05 8.13 5.01
N GLU A 13 14.60 7.13 4.28
CA GLU A 13 13.42 6.32 4.63
C GLU A 13 13.59 5.60 5.98
N LEU A 14 14.75 4.96 6.22
CA LEU A 14 15.04 4.32 7.50
C LEU A 14 15.05 5.34 8.66
N SER A 15 15.68 6.49 8.43
CA SER A 15 15.76 7.58 9.40
C SER A 15 14.38 8.09 9.79
N GLU A 16 13.57 8.44 8.80
CA GLU A 16 12.23 8.98 9.01
C GLU A 16 11.27 7.93 9.61
N PHE A 17 11.35 6.69 9.18
CA PHE A 17 10.58 5.60 9.76
C PHE A 17 10.86 5.46 11.26
N LEU A 18 12.11 5.33 11.66
CA LEU A 18 12.47 5.19 13.08
C LEU A 18 12.07 6.42 13.90
N ARG A 19 12.28 7.61 13.36
CA ARG A 19 11.92 8.88 14.00
C ARG A 19 10.41 8.98 14.24
N THR A 20 9.60 8.68 13.23
CA THR A 20 8.14 8.76 13.33
C THR A 20 7.59 7.70 14.30
N ARG A 21 8.14 6.48 14.31
CA ARG A 21 7.71 5.43 15.25
C ARG A 21 8.07 5.80 16.69
N ARG A 22 9.26 6.33 16.93
CA ARG A 22 9.66 6.80 18.25
C ARG A 22 8.81 7.99 18.73
N ALA A 23 8.42 8.88 17.85
CA ALA A 23 7.58 10.03 18.16
C ALA A 23 6.14 9.67 18.58
N ARG A 24 5.64 8.49 18.20
CA ARG A 24 4.28 8.01 18.56
C ARG A 24 4.16 7.55 20.00
N LEU A 25 5.25 7.04 20.58
CA LEU A 25 5.23 6.45 21.93
C LEU A 25 5.51 7.51 22.98
N GLN A 26 4.65 7.55 24.01
CA GLN A 26 4.91 8.35 25.20
C GLN A 26 5.63 7.48 26.26
N PRO A 27 6.37 8.07 27.21
CA PRO A 27 7.06 7.31 28.26
C PRO A 27 6.15 6.39 29.05
N HIS A 28 4.94 6.86 29.36
CA HIS A 28 3.97 6.05 30.09
C HIS A 28 3.49 4.82 29.32
N ASP A 29 3.47 4.87 27.97
CA ASP A 29 3.12 3.72 27.14
C ASP A 29 4.10 2.56 27.32
N VAL A 30 5.34 2.85 27.67
CA VAL A 30 6.43 1.87 27.78
C VAL A 30 6.94 1.69 29.20
N GLY A 31 6.18 2.15 30.20
CA GLY A 31 6.49 1.99 31.63
C GLY A 31 7.65 2.87 32.13
N LEU A 32 8.01 3.92 31.42
CA LEU A 32 9.00 4.88 31.85
C LEU A 32 8.34 6.01 32.66
N PRO A 33 8.99 6.50 33.73
CA PRO A 33 8.45 7.62 34.49
C PRO A 33 8.46 8.90 33.66
N ASP A 34 7.35 9.63 33.70
CA ASP A 34 7.29 10.97 33.09
C ASP A 34 7.76 12.00 34.13
N PHE A 35 8.97 12.51 33.93
CA PHE A 35 9.57 13.49 34.85
C PHE A 35 9.06 14.92 34.68
N GLY A 36 7.89 15.12 34.05
CA GLY A 36 7.13 16.39 34.06
C GLY A 36 7.85 17.66 33.61
N ARG A 37 9.09 17.61 33.12
CA ARG A 37 9.82 18.74 32.61
C ARG A 37 9.55 18.88 31.11
N HIS A 38 9.40 20.11 30.62
CA HIS A 38 9.19 20.46 29.19
C HIS A 38 9.98 19.56 28.26
N ARG A 39 9.28 18.59 27.63
CA ARG A 39 9.86 17.74 26.59
C ARG A 39 10.04 18.58 25.32
N ARG A 40 11.27 18.65 24.83
CA ARG A 40 11.60 19.35 23.57
C ARG A 40 11.32 18.52 22.33
N VAL A 41 10.98 17.24 22.49
CA VAL A 41 10.72 16.29 21.40
C VAL A 41 9.40 15.57 21.65
N PRO A 42 8.57 15.37 20.65
CA PRO A 42 7.41 14.52 20.76
C PRO A 42 7.86 13.07 20.98
N GLY A 43 7.16 12.34 21.87
CA GLY A 43 7.40 10.93 22.13
C GLY A 43 8.67 10.64 22.92
N LEU A 44 9.20 9.41 22.72
CA LEU A 44 10.39 8.94 23.42
C LEU A 44 11.67 9.67 22.99
N ARG A 45 12.60 9.89 23.94
CA ARG A 45 13.96 10.33 23.62
C ARG A 45 14.78 9.15 23.08
N ARG A 46 15.86 9.45 22.35
CA ARG A 46 16.79 8.42 21.84
C ARG A 46 17.39 7.58 22.95
N GLU A 47 17.73 8.21 24.07
CA GLU A 47 18.29 7.54 25.26
C GLU A 47 17.26 6.56 25.87
N GLU A 48 16.01 6.97 25.97
CA GLU A 48 14.90 6.15 26.50
C GLU A 48 14.68 4.91 25.62
N LEU A 49 14.63 5.08 24.29
CA LEU A 49 14.48 3.96 23.39
C LEU A 49 15.70 3.05 23.38
N ALA A 50 16.90 3.59 23.37
CA ALA A 50 18.13 2.81 23.42
C ALA A 50 18.20 1.92 24.68
N GLN A 51 17.79 2.47 25.82
CA GLN A 51 17.68 1.73 27.09
C GLN A 51 16.64 0.59 26.97
N LEU A 52 15.45 0.86 26.46
CA LEU A 52 14.40 -0.15 26.27
C LEU A 52 14.82 -1.27 25.32
N ALA A 53 15.58 -0.93 24.27
CA ALA A 53 16.08 -1.89 23.29
C ALA A 53 17.36 -2.61 23.72
N GLY A 54 17.97 -2.23 24.87
CA GLY A 54 19.24 -2.82 25.33
C GLY A 54 20.44 -2.52 24.43
N VAL A 55 20.44 -1.36 23.75
CA VAL A 55 21.53 -0.93 22.88
C VAL A 55 22.15 0.37 23.37
N SER A 56 23.38 0.70 22.93
CA SER A 56 23.96 1.99 23.26
C SER A 56 23.24 3.14 22.54
N VAL A 57 23.16 4.30 23.17
CA VAL A 57 22.59 5.52 22.57
C VAL A 57 23.28 5.88 21.27
N ALA A 58 24.61 5.76 21.23
CA ALA A 58 25.40 6.02 20.04
C ALA A 58 25.05 5.06 18.88
N TYR A 59 24.78 3.79 19.21
CA TYR A 59 24.39 2.79 18.23
C TYR A 59 23.01 3.11 17.65
N TYR A 60 21.99 3.36 18.53
CA TYR A 60 20.65 3.72 18.09
C TYR A 60 20.67 5.02 17.26
N THR A 61 21.43 6.02 17.70
CA THR A 61 21.54 7.31 16.98
C THR A 61 22.08 7.09 15.55
N ARG A 62 23.12 6.26 15.36
CA ARG A 62 23.63 5.93 14.03
C ARG A 62 22.61 5.20 13.17
N LEU A 63 21.84 4.29 13.76
CA LEU A 63 20.76 3.58 13.05
C LEU A 63 19.65 4.55 12.63
N GLU A 64 19.19 5.43 13.55
CA GLU A 64 18.20 6.46 13.25
C GLU A 64 18.69 7.49 12.23
N GLN A 65 19.99 7.65 12.03
CA GLN A 65 20.59 8.44 10.95
C GLN A 65 20.68 7.69 9.61
N GLY A 66 20.03 6.54 9.49
CA GLY A 66 20.01 5.75 8.26
C GLY A 66 21.19 4.79 8.06
N ASN A 67 22.09 4.64 9.06
CA ASN A 67 23.22 3.74 8.98
C ASN A 67 22.86 2.33 9.47
N GLY A 68 21.97 1.65 8.73
CA GLY A 68 21.53 0.28 9.03
C GLY A 68 22.47 -0.84 8.57
N ARG A 69 23.58 -0.53 7.85
CA ARG A 69 24.53 -1.53 7.39
C ARG A 69 25.15 -2.26 8.59
N ASN A 70 25.07 -3.59 8.63
CA ASN A 70 25.61 -4.46 9.69
C ASN A 70 24.80 -4.54 11.00
N VAL A 71 23.54 -4.13 11.03
CA VAL A 71 22.65 -4.38 12.18
C VAL A 71 22.31 -5.87 12.25
N SER A 72 22.47 -6.51 13.42
CA SER A 72 22.03 -7.90 13.61
C SER A 72 20.50 -8.03 13.60
N GLY A 73 19.98 -9.22 13.33
CA GLY A 73 18.53 -9.48 13.43
C GLY A 73 18.03 -9.24 14.85
N GLU A 74 18.76 -9.75 15.83
CA GLU A 74 18.43 -9.61 17.25
C GLU A 74 18.28 -8.15 17.71
N VAL A 75 19.13 -7.26 17.21
CA VAL A 75 19.04 -5.83 17.51
C VAL A 75 17.81 -5.20 16.83
N LEU A 76 17.49 -5.58 15.58
CA LEU A 76 16.28 -5.11 14.93
C LEU A 76 15.02 -5.59 15.67
N ASP A 77 15.02 -6.85 16.13
CA ASP A 77 13.93 -7.42 16.93
C ASP A 77 13.77 -6.69 18.27
N ALA A 78 14.88 -6.36 18.93
CA ALA A 78 14.86 -5.60 20.19
C ALA A 78 14.31 -4.17 20.00
N ILE A 79 14.73 -3.48 18.93
CA ILE A 79 14.23 -2.16 18.56
C ILE A 79 12.75 -2.22 18.18
N ALA A 80 12.34 -3.25 17.42
CA ALA A 80 10.94 -3.45 17.02
C ALA A 80 10.04 -3.64 18.26
N ARG A 81 10.47 -4.45 19.22
CA ARG A 81 9.75 -4.62 20.50
C ARG A 81 9.68 -3.31 21.29
N ALA A 82 10.78 -2.59 21.41
CA ALA A 82 10.85 -1.31 22.13
C ALA A 82 9.95 -0.25 21.49
N LEU A 83 9.84 -0.24 20.17
CA LEU A 83 8.95 0.63 19.39
C LEU A 83 7.51 0.10 19.28
N ARG A 84 7.21 -1.09 19.81
CA ARG A 84 5.90 -1.76 19.69
C ARG A 84 5.42 -1.86 18.23
N LEU A 85 6.34 -2.20 17.34
CA LEU A 85 6.02 -2.34 15.92
C LEU A 85 5.11 -3.54 15.68
N THR A 86 4.17 -3.39 14.75
CA THR A 86 3.42 -4.51 14.17
C THR A 86 4.35 -5.39 13.33
N ASP A 87 3.91 -6.61 12.99
CA ASP A 87 4.70 -7.52 12.13
C ASP A 87 5.03 -6.88 10.77
N ALA A 88 4.09 -6.15 10.19
CA ALA A 88 4.30 -5.42 8.93
C ALA A 88 5.37 -4.32 9.08
N GLU A 89 5.32 -3.54 10.14
CA GLU A 89 6.30 -2.49 10.46
C GLU A 89 7.68 -3.09 10.77
N HIS A 90 7.74 -4.21 11.49
CA HIS A 90 8.98 -4.93 11.77
C HIS A 90 9.62 -5.48 10.50
N ALA A 91 8.82 -6.11 9.64
CA ALA A 91 9.28 -6.58 8.33
C ALA A 91 9.79 -5.41 7.46
N HIS A 92 9.12 -4.25 7.52
CA HIS A 92 9.55 -3.04 6.82
C HIS A 92 10.88 -2.49 7.37
N LEU A 93 11.03 -2.38 8.70
CA LEU A 93 12.28 -2.00 9.36
C LEU A 93 13.44 -2.90 8.91
N THR A 94 13.20 -4.22 8.89
CA THR A 94 14.21 -5.19 8.46
C THR A 94 14.62 -5.00 7.00
N ARG A 95 13.67 -4.71 6.11
CA ARG A 95 13.96 -4.41 4.69
C ARG A 95 14.76 -3.13 4.51
N LEU A 96 14.41 -2.07 5.23
CA LEU A 96 15.13 -0.79 5.19
C LEU A 96 16.55 -0.91 5.75
N ALA A 97 16.73 -1.62 6.86
CA ALA A 97 18.03 -1.79 7.52
C ALA A 97 18.96 -2.78 6.79
N LYS A 98 18.37 -3.81 6.16
CA LYS A 98 19.08 -4.84 5.40
C LYS A 98 18.47 -4.97 4.01
N PRO A 99 18.69 -3.97 3.12
CA PRO A 99 18.24 -4.11 1.75
C PRO A 99 18.92 -5.34 1.16
N LYS A 100 18.15 -6.42 0.99
CA LYS A 100 18.66 -7.57 0.22
C LYS A 100 19.12 -6.99 -1.10
N ALA A 101 20.29 -7.39 -1.58
CA ALA A 101 20.72 -7.13 -2.95
C ALA A 101 19.75 -7.87 -3.88
N LEU A 102 18.54 -7.34 -3.99
CA LEU A 102 17.51 -7.79 -4.93
C LEU A 102 18.16 -7.66 -6.29
N LYS A 103 18.26 -8.79 -6.97
CA LYS A 103 18.86 -8.89 -8.29
C LYS A 103 18.39 -7.70 -9.11
N LYS A 104 19.28 -6.74 -9.39
CA LYS A 104 19.04 -5.47 -10.11
C LYS A 104 18.18 -5.60 -11.39
N LYS A 105 18.02 -6.83 -11.89
CA LYS A 105 17.24 -7.15 -13.09
C LYS A 105 15.71 -7.18 -12.91
N ARG A 106 15.17 -7.25 -11.69
CA ARG A 106 13.69 -7.33 -11.50
C ARG A 106 13.02 -5.96 -11.35
N ALA A 107 13.72 -4.93 -10.87
CA ALA A 107 13.13 -3.61 -10.61
C ALA A 107 12.66 -2.87 -11.88
N ALA A 108 13.31 -3.08 -13.02
CA ALA A 108 13.06 -2.37 -14.27
C ALA A 108 12.14 -3.12 -15.27
N ARG A 109 11.58 -4.28 -14.87
CA ARG A 109 10.74 -5.05 -15.79
C ARG A 109 9.28 -4.64 -15.63
N GLN A 110 8.67 -4.19 -16.73
CA GLN A 110 7.22 -3.99 -16.79
C GLN A 110 6.51 -5.28 -16.35
N GLN A 111 5.59 -5.16 -15.41
CA GLN A 111 4.84 -6.31 -14.93
C GLN A 111 3.77 -6.67 -15.96
N HIS A 112 3.70 -7.93 -16.30
CA HIS A 112 2.64 -8.48 -17.14
C HIS A 112 1.93 -9.59 -16.37
N MET A 113 0.62 -9.59 -16.44
CA MET A 113 -0.18 -10.69 -15.94
C MET A 113 -0.10 -11.87 -16.91
N ARG A 114 -0.01 -13.08 -16.39
CA ARG A 114 -0.02 -14.30 -17.19
C ARG A 114 -1.37 -14.48 -17.91
N PRO A 115 -1.40 -14.91 -19.20
CA PRO A 115 -2.66 -15.14 -19.91
C PRO A 115 -3.60 -16.12 -19.19
N ALA A 116 -3.07 -17.17 -18.58
CA ALA A 116 -3.87 -18.12 -17.80
C ALA A 116 -4.57 -17.47 -16.59
N LEU A 117 -3.96 -16.44 -15.99
CA LEU A 117 -4.58 -15.69 -14.89
C LEU A 117 -5.71 -14.79 -15.41
N GLN A 118 -5.59 -14.23 -16.61
CA GLN A 118 -6.70 -13.49 -17.25
C GLN A 118 -7.86 -14.46 -17.55
N GLN A 119 -7.59 -15.63 -18.09
CA GLN A 119 -8.62 -16.64 -18.33
C GLN A 119 -9.36 -17.04 -17.04
N LEU A 120 -8.61 -17.16 -15.92
CA LEU A 120 -9.22 -17.38 -14.61
C LEU A 120 -10.13 -16.21 -14.20
N LEU A 121 -9.67 -14.96 -14.33
CA LEU A 121 -10.49 -13.78 -14.04
C LEU A 121 -11.76 -13.76 -14.87
N ASP A 122 -11.66 -14.04 -16.16
CA ASP A 122 -12.80 -14.06 -17.09
C ASP A 122 -13.83 -15.13 -16.74
N SER A 123 -13.38 -16.23 -16.11
CA SER A 123 -14.26 -17.31 -15.62
C SER A 123 -15.02 -16.94 -14.34
N ILE A 124 -14.55 -15.94 -13.58
CA ILE A 124 -15.18 -15.48 -12.33
C ILE A 124 -16.25 -14.44 -12.65
N GLN A 125 -17.52 -14.86 -12.67
CA GLN A 125 -18.62 -14.00 -13.09
C GLN A 125 -19.43 -13.35 -11.95
N THR A 126 -19.30 -13.86 -10.73
CA THR A 126 -20.14 -13.45 -9.59
C THR A 126 -19.38 -12.66 -8.51
N VAL A 127 -18.07 -12.55 -8.65
CA VAL A 127 -17.19 -11.90 -7.70
C VAL A 127 -16.34 -10.85 -8.44
N PRO A 128 -16.40 -9.56 -8.09
CA PRO A 128 -15.49 -8.56 -8.62
C PRO A 128 -14.04 -8.94 -8.27
N ALA A 129 -13.19 -9.10 -9.28
CA ALA A 129 -11.82 -9.55 -9.09
C ALA A 129 -10.87 -8.79 -10.04
N TYR A 130 -9.69 -8.43 -9.52
CA TYR A 130 -8.63 -7.82 -10.30
C TYR A 130 -7.25 -8.16 -9.74
N VAL A 131 -6.24 -8.08 -10.59
CA VAL A 131 -4.84 -8.26 -10.21
C VAL A 131 -4.15 -6.91 -10.12
N VAL A 132 -3.50 -6.68 -8.99
CA VAL A 132 -2.66 -5.52 -8.75
C VAL A 132 -1.21 -5.94 -8.69
N GLY A 133 -0.36 -5.17 -9.32
CA GLY A 133 1.09 -5.31 -9.29
C GLY A 133 1.74 -4.35 -8.30
N ARG A 134 3.07 -4.19 -8.43
CA ARG A 134 3.82 -3.15 -7.71
C ARG A 134 3.23 -1.77 -7.98
N ARG A 135 3.54 -0.82 -7.12
CA ARG A 135 3.11 0.58 -7.25
C ARG A 135 1.60 0.76 -7.34
N THR A 136 0.83 -0.29 -7.01
CA THR A 136 -0.63 -0.34 -7.17
C THR A 136 -1.10 -0.33 -8.63
N ASP A 137 -0.27 -0.75 -9.59
CA ASP A 137 -0.62 -0.88 -10.99
C ASP A 137 -1.70 -1.95 -11.19
N ILE A 138 -2.77 -1.64 -11.91
CA ILE A 138 -3.87 -2.57 -12.22
C ILE A 138 -3.49 -3.33 -13.49
N LEU A 139 -3.25 -4.63 -13.37
CA LEU A 139 -2.69 -5.46 -14.43
C LEU A 139 -3.76 -6.22 -15.23
N GLY A 140 -4.90 -6.52 -14.62
CA GLY A 140 -6.02 -7.21 -15.24
C GLY A 140 -7.21 -7.29 -14.30
N TRP A 141 -8.39 -7.48 -14.84
CA TRP A 141 -9.64 -7.48 -14.10
C TRP A 141 -10.72 -8.29 -14.82
N ASN A 142 -11.79 -8.64 -14.12
CA ASN A 142 -12.97 -9.23 -14.74
C ASN A 142 -14.06 -8.18 -15.00
N ALA A 143 -15.06 -8.56 -15.79
CA ALA A 143 -16.16 -7.67 -16.17
C ALA A 143 -16.91 -7.09 -14.96
N LEU A 144 -17.07 -7.86 -13.88
CA LEU A 144 -17.78 -7.38 -12.69
C LEU A 144 -16.95 -6.34 -11.90
N ALA A 145 -15.62 -6.46 -11.89
CA ALA A 145 -14.76 -5.42 -11.31
C ALA A 145 -14.82 -4.13 -12.13
N ALA A 146 -14.84 -4.23 -13.48
CA ALA A 146 -15.06 -3.09 -14.36
C ALA A 146 -16.43 -2.43 -14.11
N ALA A 147 -17.48 -3.21 -13.95
CA ALA A 147 -18.81 -2.70 -13.63
C ALA A 147 -18.87 -2.02 -12.25
N LEU A 148 -18.10 -2.49 -11.27
CA LEU A 148 -18.11 -1.96 -9.91
C LEU A 148 -17.28 -0.67 -9.74
N PHE A 149 -16.11 -0.59 -10.40
CA PHE A 149 -15.14 0.49 -10.18
C PHE A 149 -14.95 1.42 -11.39
N GLY A 150 -15.57 1.10 -12.53
CA GLY A 150 -15.33 1.71 -13.83
C GLY A 150 -14.38 0.86 -14.70
N ASP A 151 -14.55 0.95 -16.02
CA ASP A 151 -13.71 0.17 -16.92
C ASP A 151 -12.32 0.80 -17.08
N TRP A 152 -11.35 0.15 -16.46
CA TRP A 152 -9.94 0.55 -16.60
C TRP A 152 -9.40 0.35 -18.02
N GLY A 153 -10.11 -0.37 -18.87
CA GLY A 153 -9.79 -0.49 -20.30
C GLY A 153 -9.86 0.84 -21.05
N GLU A 154 -10.71 1.76 -20.59
CA GLU A 154 -10.84 3.11 -21.14
C GLU A 154 -9.67 4.04 -20.76
N LEU A 155 -8.91 3.69 -19.71
CA LEU A 155 -7.77 4.46 -19.26
C LEU A 155 -6.52 4.09 -20.07
N ALA A 156 -5.63 5.07 -20.27
CA ALA A 156 -4.29 4.78 -20.77
C ALA A 156 -3.56 3.80 -19.83
N PRO A 157 -2.72 2.88 -20.35
CA PRO A 157 -2.04 1.89 -19.50
C PRO A 157 -1.27 2.48 -18.31
N ALA A 158 -0.68 3.66 -18.47
CA ALA A 158 0.04 4.36 -17.41
C ALA A 158 -0.90 4.87 -16.28
N ASP A 159 -2.18 5.09 -16.60
CA ASP A 159 -3.17 5.63 -15.65
C ASP A 159 -3.97 4.52 -14.94
N ARG A 160 -3.80 3.27 -15.37
CA ARG A 160 -4.37 2.08 -14.69
C ARG A 160 -3.65 1.82 -13.37
N ASN A 161 -3.75 2.75 -12.46
CA ASN A 161 -3.02 2.75 -11.21
C ASN A 161 -3.92 3.26 -10.07
N TRP A 162 -4.08 2.46 -9.01
CA TRP A 162 -4.97 2.81 -7.90
C TRP A 162 -4.55 4.07 -7.17
N ALA A 163 -3.25 4.39 -7.10
CA ALA A 163 -2.82 5.61 -6.44
C ALA A 163 -3.20 6.84 -7.27
N ARG A 164 -3.02 6.81 -8.60
CA ARG A 164 -3.50 7.89 -9.48
C ARG A 164 -5.02 8.03 -9.41
N ILE A 165 -5.77 6.94 -9.53
CA ILE A 165 -7.24 6.96 -9.43
C ILE A 165 -7.68 7.55 -8.09
N CYS A 166 -7.10 7.11 -6.98
CA CYS A 166 -7.50 7.56 -5.65
C CYS A 166 -7.21 9.04 -5.41
N PHE A 167 -6.05 9.54 -5.84
CA PHE A 167 -5.60 10.88 -5.48
C PHE A 167 -5.81 11.92 -6.57
N LEU A 168 -5.97 11.51 -7.84
CA LEU A 168 -6.09 12.45 -8.96
C LEU A 168 -7.46 12.42 -9.65
N ASP A 169 -8.26 11.36 -9.46
CA ASP A 169 -9.63 11.30 -9.98
C ASP A 169 -10.64 11.65 -8.87
N PRO A 170 -11.33 12.80 -8.97
CA PRO A 170 -12.30 13.21 -7.96
C PRO A 170 -13.44 12.19 -7.77
N ARG A 171 -13.80 11.41 -8.82
CA ARG A 171 -14.85 10.37 -8.73
C ARG A 171 -14.52 9.28 -7.72
N SER A 172 -13.26 9.08 -7.37
CA SER A 172 -12.85 8.11 -6.36
C SER A 172 -13.48 8.41 -4.98
N ARG A 173 -13.77 9.68 -4.68
CA ARG A 173 -14.40 10.09 -3.41
C ARG A 173 -15.90 9.75 -3.39
N ASP A 174 -16.52 9.71 -4.54
CA ASP A 174 -17.94 9.33 -4.66
C ASP A 174 -18.10 7.81 -4.50
N VAL A 175 -17.12 7.02 -4.97
CA VAL A 175 -17.15 5.55 -4.90
C VAL A 175 -16.80 5.03 -3.51
N PHE A 176 -15.79 5.58 -2.85
CA PHE A 176 -15.34 5.09 -1.54
C PHE A 176 -15.91 5.93 -0.40
N VAL A 177 -16.92 5.42 0.30
CA VAL A 177 -17.54 6.10 1.45
C VAL A 177 -16.50 6.49 2.51
N ASN A 178 -15.52 5.62 2.76
CA ASN A 178 -14.38 5.88 3.66
C ASN A 178 -13.12 6.15 2.82
N TRP A 179 -13.13 7.21 2.02
CA TRP A 179 -12.03 7.53 1.09
C TRP A 179 -10.69 7.71 1.80
N GLU A 180 -10.66 8.36 2.97
CA GLU A 180 -9.43 8.58 3.76
C GLU A 180 -8.77 7.25 4.14
N GLN A 181 -9.58 6.23 4.48
CA GLN A 181 -9.05 4.90 4.78
C GLN A 181 -8.49 4.24 3.53
N LYS A 182 -9.16 4.37 2.37
CA LYS A 182 -8.66 3.86 1.09
C LYS A 182 -7.34 4.54 0.71
N ALA A 183 -7.25 5.86 0.84
CA ALA A 183 -6.06 6.65 0.59
C ALA A 183 -4.88 6.21 1.48
N SER A 184 -5.14 6.05 2.79
CA SER A 184 -4.14 5.56 3.75
C SER A 184 -3.66 4.15 3.43
N ASP A 185 -4.56 3.23 3.04
CA ASP A 185 -4.20 1.86 2.64
C ASP A 185 -3.27 1.87 1.40
N ILE A 186 -3.56 2.72 0.41
CA ILE A 186 -2.75 2.87 -0.81
C ILE A 186 -1.35 3.42 -0.50
N VAL A 187 -1.26 4.49 0.31
CA VAL A 187 0.03 5.08 0.69
C VAL A 187 0.86 4.07 1.47
N SER A 188 0.26 3.32 2.39
CA SER A 188 0.94 2.26 3.14
C SER A 188 1.51 1.18 2.22
N TYR A 189 0.76 0.80 1.18
CA TYR A 189 1.21 -0.18 0.18
C TYR A 189 2.40 0.35 -0.65
N LEU A 190 2.31 1.59 -1.15
CA LEU A 190 3.42 2.23 -1.88
C LEU A 190 4.68 2.34 -1.03
N ARG A 191 4.52 2.58 0.27
CA ARG A 191 5.67 2.64 1.19
C ARG A 191 6.30 1.27 1.44
N MET A 192 5.50 0.21 1.49
CA MET A 192 6.03 -1.16 1.51
C MET A 192 6.86 -1.45 0.25
N ASP A 193 6.36 -1.03 -0.92
CA ASP A 193 7.08 -1.16 -2.19
C ASP A 193 8.39 -0.36 -2.18
N ALA A 194 8.40 0.86 -1.66
CA ALA A 194 9.60 1.66 -1.50
C ALA A 194 10.67 0.95 -0.65
N GLY A 195 10.24 0.27 0.42
CA GLY A 195 11.14 -0.55 1.25
C GLY A 195 11.67 -1.80 0.54
N CYS A 196 10.87 -2.37 -0.38
CA CYS A 196 11.27 -3.54 -1.17
C CYS A 196 12.13 -3.17 -2.39
N TYR A 197 11.83 -2.05 -3.03
CA TYR A 197 12.41 -1.58 -4.31
C TYR A 197 12.90 -0.13 -4.22
N PRO A 198 13.86 0.20 -3.37
CA PRO A 198 14.30 1.58 -3.12
C PRO A 198 14.89 2.29 -4.36
N ASN A 199 15.28 1.52 -5.38
CA ASN A 199 15.84 2.04 -6.63
C ASN A 199 14.86 1.90 -7.82
N ASP A 200 13.56 1.83 -7.58
CA ASP A 200 12.54 1.80 -8.63
C ASP A 200 12.25 3.24 -9.11
N PRO A 201 12.70 3.62 -10.34
CA PRO A 201 12.52 4.99 -10.84
C PRO A 201 11.05 5.32 -11.12
N GLU A 202 10.24 4.32 -11.50
CA GLU A 202 8.81 4.53 -11.76
C GLU A 202 8.04 4.77 -10.46
N LEU A 203 8.43 4.08 -9.35
CA LEU A 203 7.88 4.37 -8.03
C LEU A 203 8.26 5.78 -7.57
N SER A 204 9.52 6.17 -7.76
CA SER A 204 9.99 7.51 -7.40
C SER A 204 9.25 8.59 -8.20
N SER A 205 9.03 8.36 -9.50
CA SER A 205 8.26 9.25 -10.37
C SER A 205 6.81 9.37 -9.92
N LEU A 206 6.15 8.23 -9.61
CA LEU A 206 4.77 8.21 -9.12
C LEU A 206 4.62 8.97 -7.79
N VAL A 207 5.51 8.71 -6.83
CA VAL A 207 5.51 9.40 -5.54
C VAL A 207 5.75 10.90 -5.72
N GLY A 208 6.67 11.28 -6.60
CA GLY A 208 6.93 12.69 -6.94
C GLY A 208 5.71 13.36 -7.55
N GLU A 209 5.08 12.74 -8.55
CA GLU A 209 3.87 13.22 -9.18
C GLU A 209 2.73 13.46 -8.18
N LEU A 210 2.43 12.44 -7.36
CA LEU A 210 1.35 12.50 -6.38
C LEU A 210 1.64 13.51 -5.28
N SER A 211 2.90 13.65 -4.85
CA SER A 211 3.31 14.65 -3.84
C SER A 211 3.14 16.10 -4.33
N VAL A 212 3.28 16.32 -5.64
CA VAL A 212 3.06 17.65 -6.24
C VAL A 212 1.56 17.91 -6.44
N LYS A 213 0.81 16.92 -6.91
CA LYS A 213 -0.58 17.09 -7.35
C LYS A 213 -1.63 16.90 -6.25
N SER A 214 -1.29 16.26 -5.11
CA SER A 214 -2.22 16.01 -4.00
C SER A 214 -1.60 16.35 -2.66
N GLU A 215 -2.24 17.29 -1.96
CA GLU A 215 -1.85 17.65 -0.59
C GLU A 215 -2.13 16.50 0.39
N GLU A 216 -3.23 15.81 0.22
CA GLU A 216 -3.59 14.65 1.04
C GLU A 216 -2.57 13.52 0.89
N PHE A 217 -2.13 13.23 -0.36
CA PHE A 217 -1.06 12.25 -0.57
C PHE A 217 0.20 12.66 0.17
N ARG A 218 0.63 13.93 0.00
CA ARG A 218 1.84 14.45 0.66
C ARG A 218 1.75 14.34 2.18
N GLY A 219 0.60 14.68 2.76
CA GLY A 219 0.35 14.55 4.20
C GLY A 219 0.45 13.09 4.67
N LEU A 220 -0.25 12.17 4.00
CA LEU A 220 -0.21 10.75 4.31
C LEU A 220 1.18 10.14 4.07
N TRP A 221 1.87 10.54 3.01
CA TRP A 221 3.24 10.07 2.75
C TRP A 221 4.21 10.48 3.87
N ALA A 222 4.07 11.65 4.44
CA ALA A 222 4.93 12.15 5.53
C ALA A 222 4.73 11.39 6.86
N THR A 223 3.63 10.65 7.05
CA THR A 223 3.39 9.86 8.29
C THR A 223 4.23 8.61 8.40
N HIS A 224 4.83 8.15 7.30
CA HIS A 224 5.58 6.89 7.21
C HIS A 224 4.81 5.66 7.68
N ASP A 225 3.47 5.66 7.51
CA ASP A 225 2.63 4.54 7.89
C ASP A 225 2.84 3.35 6.97
N VAL A 226 3.01 2.19 7.60
CA VAL A 226 3.13 0.91 6.91
C VAL A 226 2.10 -0.04 7.49
N ARG A 227 1.22 -0.53 6.63
CA ARG A 227 0.21 -1.53 6.99
C ARG A 227 0.11 -2.52 5.85
N GLU A 228 0.06 -3.78 6.21
CA GLU A 228 -0.32 -4.84 5.28
C GLU A 228 -1.77 -5.20 5.58
N LYS A 229 -2.63 -5.14 4.57
CA LYS A 229 -4.04 -5.44 4.73
C LYS A 229 -4.42 -6.51 3.71
N GLY A 230 -4.46 -7.75 4.19
CA GLY A 230 -4.81 -8.91 3.37
C GLY A 230 -6.32 -9.07 3.17
N HIS A 231 -7.15 -8.55 4.11
CA HIS A 231 -8.60 -8.69 4.10
C HIS A 231 -9.29 -7.53 4.82
N GLY A 232 -10.60 -7.45 4.70
CA GLY A 232 -11.39 -6.46 5.43
C GLY A 232 -12.72 -6.14 4.74
N VAL A 233 -13.32 -5.03 5.15
CA VAL A 233 -14.60 -4.56 4.61
C VAL A 233 -14.40 -3.20 3.95
N LYS A 234 -15.08 -2.98 2.81
CA LYS A 234 -15.18 -1.71 2.12
C LYS A 234 -16.63 -1.29 1.98
N HIS A 235 -16.88 -0.03 2.28
CA HIS A 235 -18.18 0.62 2.03
C HIS A 235 -18.03 1.44 0.76
N LEU A 236 -18.84 1.10 -0.23
CA LEU A 236 -18.81 1.72 -1.56
C LEU A 236 -20.16 2.32 -1.85
N HIS A 237 -20.18 3.41 -2.60
CA HIS A 237 -21.38 3.94 -3.21
C HIS A 237 -21.32 3.78 -4.73
N HIS A 238 -22.30 3.09 -5.30
CA HIS A 238 -22.34 2.86 -6.74
C HIS A 238 -23.56 3.57 -7.35
N PRO A 239 -23.40 4.35 -8.42
CA PRO A 239 -24.46 5.21 -8.95
C PRO A 239 -25.73 4.44 -9.39
N LEU A 240 -25.59 3.17 -9.78
CA LEU A 240 -26.73 2.38 -10.27
C LEU A 240 -27.37 1.49 -9.22
N VAL A 241 -26.60 0.98 -8.25
CA VAL A 241 -27.09 0.01 -7.24
C VAL A 241 -27.03 0.52 -5.82
N GLY A 242 -26.60 1.78 -5.61
CA GLY A 242 -26.53 2.41 -4.29
C GLY A 242 -25.39 1.89 -3.42
N ASP A 243 -25.61 1.85 -2.11
CA ASP A 243 -24.58 1.52 -1.13
C ASP A 243 -24.30 0.02 -1.07
N LEU A 244 -23.01 -0.31 -1.10
CA LEU A 244 -22.52 -1.67 -1.05
C LEU A 244 -21.55 -1.83 0.12
N THR A 245 -21.77 -2.85 0.94
CA THR A 245 -20.81 -3.31 1.96
C THR A 245 -20.21 -4.61 1.48
N LEU A 246 -18.94 -4.58 1.11
CA LEU A 246 -18.23 -5.71 0.53
C LEU A 246 -17.02 -6.08 1.38
N SER A 247 -16.90 -7.36 1.69
CA SER A 247 -15.67 -7.94 2.19
C SER A 247 -14.68 -8.13 1.03
N PHE A 248 -13.39 -7.99 1.30
CA PHE A 248 -12.36 -8.27 0.31
C PHE A 248 -11.27 -9.17 0.87
N GLU A 249 -10.69 -9.97 -0.02
CA GLU A 249 -9.53 -10.80 0.22
C GLU A 249 -8.43 -10.47 -0.78
N THR A 250 -7.18 -10.50 -0.30
CA THR A 250 -5.97 -10.28 -1.11
C THR A 250 -5.13 -11.54 -1.10
N LEU A 251 -4.99 -12.19 -2.24
CA LEU A 251 -4.25 -13.43 -2.42
C LEU A 251 -2.95 -13.13 -3.17
N ARG A 252 -1.81 -13.37 -2.53
CA ARG A 252 -0.50 -13.23 -3.19
C ARG A 252 -0.25 -14.38 -4.15
N LEU A 253 0.32 -14.06 -5.31
CA LEU A 253 0.68 -15.06 -6.31
C LEU A 253 2.12 -15.57 -6.02
N PRO A 254 2.33 -16.87 -5.74
CA PRO A 254 3.64 -17.38 -5.30
C PRO A 254 4.75 -17.18 -6.34
N ASP A 255 4.47 -17.40 -7.62
CA ASP A 255 5.46 -17.30 -8.70
C ASP A 255 5.67 -15.86 -9.18
N ASP A 256 4.67 -15.01 -8.96
CA ASP A 256 4.67 -13.58 -9.28
C ASP A 256 4.51 -12.77 -7.99
N CYS A 257 5.51 -12.89 -7.08
CA CYS A 257 5.43 -12.39 -5.69
C CYS A 257 5.09 -10.89 -5.58
N ASP A 258 5.22 -10.16 -6.69
CA ASP A 258 4.90 -8.73 -6.77
C ASP A 258 3.47 -8.50 -7.29
N GLN A 259 2.68 -9.57 -7.46
CA GLN A 259 1.30 -9.50 -7.91
C GLN A 259 0.36 -10.09 -6.85
N SER A 260 -0.80 -9.49 -6.72
CA SER A 260 -1.86 -9.94 -5.82
C SER A 260 -3.20 -9.92 -6.54
N LEU A 261 -3.98 -10.96 -6.33
CA LEU A 261 -5.38 -11.04 -6.75
C LEU A 261 -6.25 -10.50 -5.62
N LEU A 262 -7.03 -9.46 -5.90
CA LEU A 262 -8.04 -8.92 -5.00
C LEU A 262 -9.42 -9.38 -5.46
N MET A 263 -10.20 -9.85 -4.50
CA MET A 263 -11.57 -10.31 -4.72
C MET A 263 -12.52 -9.68 -3.71
N TYR A 264 -13.72 -9.31 -4.16
CA TYR A 264 -14.74 -8.68 -3.31
C TYR A 264 -15.99 -9.55 -3.27
N HIS A 265 -16.53 -9.76 -2.08
CA HIS A 265 -17.78 -10.50 -1.93
C HIS A 265 -18.71 -9.79 -0.95
N ALA A 266 -20.01 -10.02 -1.11
CA ALA A 266 -21.02 -9.56 -0.19
C ALA A 266 -21.48 -10.71 0.71
N GLU A 267 -22.02 -10.38 1.88
CA GLU A 267 -22.72 -11.32 2.72
C GLU A 267 -23.88 -11.95 1.93
N PRO A 268 -24.05 -13.27 1.96
CA PRO A 268 -25.15 -13.94 1.28
C PRO A 268 -26.52 -13.32 1.62
N ASP A 269 -27.38 -13.20 0.63
CA ASP A 269 -28.75 -12.68 0.72
C ASP A 269 -28.89 -11.21 1.17
N SER A 270 -27.76 -10.49 1.31
CA SER A 270 -27.76 -9.06 1.60
C SER A 270 -28.18 -8.18 0.40
N ALA A 271 -28.53 -6.92 0.68
CA ALA A 271 -28.75 -5.92 -0.36
C ALA A 271 -27.52 -5.74 -1.26
N SER A 272 -26.31 -5.81 -0.69
CA SER A 272 -25.04 -5.74 -1.43
C SER A 272 -24.86 -6.94 -2.37
N ALA A 273 -25.26 -8.15 -1.97
CA ALA A 273 -25.24 -9.33 -2.84
C ALA A 273 -26.24 -9.18 -4.01
N GLN A 274 -27.41 -8.55 -3.77
CA GLN A 274 -28.38 -8.24 -4.82
C GLN A 274 -27.80 -7.19 -5.78
N GLY A 275 -27.17 -6.13 -5.27
CA GLY A 275 -26.51 -5.11 -6.07
C GLY A 275 -25.42 -5.71 -6.98
N LEU A 276 -24.56 -6.59 -6.46
CA LEU A 276 -23.56 -7.28 -7.28
C LEU A 276 -24.18 -8.16 -8.38
N ARG A 277 -25.28 -8.85 -8.09
CA ARG A 277 -26.00 -9.63 -9.12
C ARG A 277 -26.57 -8.76 -10.24
N LEU A 278 -27.10 -7.57 -9.90
CA LEU A 278 -27.56 -6.60 -10.90
C LEU A 278 -26.42 -6.09 -11.76
N LEU A 279 -25.29 -5.70 -11.16
CA LEU A 279 -24.08 -5.27 -11.90
C LEU A 279 -23.57 -6.39 -12.82
N ALA A 280 -23.55 -7.64 -12.37
CA ALA A 280 -23.13 -8.79 -13.16
C ALA A 280 -24.05 -9.05 -14.38
N SER A 281 -25.35 -8.76 -14.29
CA SER A 281 -26.26 -8.89 -15.41
C SER A 281 -26.04 -7.82 -16.46
N TRP A 282 -25.85 -6.57 -16.05
CA TRP A 282 -25.60 -5.45 -16.98
C TRP A 282 -24.25 -5.51 -17.66
N GLY A 283 -23.21 -5.93 -16.96
CA GLY A 283 -21.88 -6.12 -17.54
C GLY A 283 -21.82 -7.15 -18.67
N ARG A 284 -22.69 -8.16 -18.63
CA ARG A 284 -22.84 -9.15 -19.71
C ARG A 284 -23.51 -8.60 -20.95
N ASP A 285 -24.53 -7.77 -20.78
CA ASP A 285 -25.26 -7.17 -21.91
C ASP A 285 -24.37 -6.17 -22.65
N ALA A 286 -23.55 -5.39 -21.95
CA ALA A 286 -22.56 -4.48 -22.54
C ALA A 286 -21.49 -5.22 -23.36
N SER A 287 -21.02 -6.37 -22.88
CA SER A 287 -20.02 -7.20 -23.59
C SER A 287 -20.60 -7.91 -24.82
N ALA A 288 -21.89 -8.23 -24.82
CA ALA A 288 -22.57 -8.89 -25.95
C ALA A 288 -22.81 -7.94 -27.15
N VAL A 289 -22.94 -6.64 -26.89
CA VAL A 289 -23.19 -5.61 -27.92
C VAL A 289 -21.88 -5.17 -28.61
N GLY A 290 -20.71 -5.39 -28.00
CA GLY A 290 -19.41 -4.95 -28.48
C GLY A 290 -18.65 -5.93 -29.39
N SER A 291 -19.19 -7.13 -29.71
CA SER A 291 -18.52 -8.08 -30.60
C SER A 291 -19.00 -7.88 -32.06
N PRO A 292 -18.22 -7.25 -32.94
CA PRO A 292 -18.54 -7.29 -34.38
C PRO A 292 -18.38 -8.75 -34.86
N GLN A 293 -19.47 -9.31 -35.38
CA GLN A 293 -19.42 -10.55 -36.14
C GLN A 293 -18.36 -10.43 -37.26
N LYS A 294 -17.34 -11.29 -37.17
CA LYS A 294 -16.45 -11.59 -38.29
C LYS A 294 -16.85 -12.92 -38.90
#